data_d3214c5bdf4ca0a8cb634f6b5f2bcee4
#
_entry.id   d3214c5bdf4ca0a8cb634f6b5f2bcee4
#
_cell.length_a   1.000
_cell.length_b   1.000
_cell.length_c   1.000
_cell.angle_alpha   90.00
_cell.angle_beta   90.00
_cell.angle_gamma   90.00
#
_symmetry.space_group_name_H-M   'P 1'
#
loop_
_entity.id
_entity.type
_entity.pdbx_description
1 polymer ?
#
loop_
_entity_poly.entity_id
_entity_poly.type
_entity_poly.pdbx_seq_one_letter_code
_entity_poly.pdbx_strand_id
1 'polypeptide(L)'
;MSRLLTSSIDLPSLLELIITSVTELLECEASSLFLIDPTGQQLILKVATGPVRGEISELRLNIGEGIAGWVVKHQKGLIVNDPKHDPRFFTAVDKATGFQTRSILAVPLMDQNQIVGVLEILNTAKAKQFDQSDLELLTAFGSYASVALRNAALLATMRDESQILKGSIEERYKTLIVESPRMRTVVETLRKAARSNSTVLLLGESGVGKEILARSIHSWSHRAKRPFVAVNCVALSDQLLESELFGHEKGAFTGAHQQKKGFLEVAHGGTIFLDEI
;
A
#
# COMPACT_ATOMS: atom_id res chain seq x y z
N MET A 1 -7.47 -2.41 -23.57
CA MET A 1 -7.57 -3.10 -22.25
C MET A 1 -6.29 -2.98 -21.40
N SER A 2 -5.62 -1.83 -21.37
CA SER A 2 -4.33 -1.69 -20.67
C SER A 2 -4.26 -0.46 -19.76
N ARG A 3 -5.37 0.05 -19.23
CA ARG A 3 -5.42 1.24 -18.37
C ARG A 3 -5.81 1.00 -16.91
N LEU A 4 -6.02 -0.27 -16.50
CA LEU A 4 -6.50 -0.61 -15.15
C LEU A 4 -5.39 -1.09 -14.18
N LEU A 5 -4.12 -1.08 -14.57
CA LEU A 5 -3.04 -1.63 -13.75
C LEU A 5 -2.10 -0.58 -13.11
N THR A 6 -2.40 0.72 -13.19
CA THR A 6 -1.53 1.78 -12.65
C THR A 6 -2.22 2.78 -11.73
N SER A 7 -3.49 2.59 -11.38
CA SER A 7 -4.11 3.35 -10.29
C SER A 7 -3.74 2.69 -8.96
N SER A 8 -2.99 3.39 -8.13
CA SER A 8 -2.84 3.05 -6.71
C SER A 8 -4.23 3.15 -6.07
N ILE A 9 -4.96 2.02 -6.07
CA ILE A 9 -6.23 1.95 -5.34
C ILE A 9 -5.84 2.14 -3.87
N ASP A 10 -6.24 3.25 -3.29
CA ASP A 10 -6.10 3.49 -1.86
C ASP A 10 -7.09 2.60 -1.08
N LEU A 11 -6.80 2.36 0.18
CA LEU A 11 -7.63 1.48 1.01
C LEU A 11 -9.11 1.91 1.05
N PRO A 12 -9.48 3.20 1.19
CA PRO A 12 -10.88 3.65 1.13
C PRO A 12 -11.58 3.27 -0.17
N SER A 13 -10.98 3.56 -1.32
CA SER A 13 -11.55 3.22 -2.63
C SER A 13 -11.73 1.72 -2.84
N LEU A 14 -10.80 0.90 -2.31
CA LEU A 14 -10.91 -0.54 -2.34
C LEU A 14 -12.09 -1.04 -1.50
N LEU A 15 -12.26 -0.52 -0.30
CA LEU A 15 -13.37 -0.86 0.59
C LEU A 15 -14.72 -0.51 -0.05
N GLU A 16 -14.84 0.69 -0.65
CA GLU A 16 -16.05 1.09 -1.36
C GLU A 16 -16.36 0.17 -2.54
N LEU A 17 -15.36 -0.21 -3.32
CA LEU A 17 -15.53 -1.15 -4.43
C LEU A 17 -16.04 -2.52 -3.95
N ILE A 18 -15.46 -3.04 -2.87
CA ILE A 18 -15.86 -4.33 -2.29
C ILE A 18 -17.34 -4.31 -1.90
N ILE A 19 -17.75 -3.35 -1.08
CA ILE A 19 -19.13 -3.32 -0.58
C ILE A 19 -20.15 -3.01 -1.67
N THR A 20 -19.83 -2.14 -2.62
CA THR A 20 -20.71 -1.84 -3.75
C THR A 20 -20.91 -3.09 -4.61
N SER A 21 -19.83 -3.81 -4.96
CA SER A 21 -19.91 -5.03 -5.74
C SER A 21 -20.75 -6.11 -5.05
N VAL A 22 -20.62 -6.26 -3.73
CA VAL A 22 -21.39 -7.22 -2.94
C VAL A 22 -22.87 -6.82 -2.90
N THR A 23 -23.16 -5.54 -2.69
CA THR A 23 -24.53 -5.01 -2.66
C THR A 23 -25.26 -5.28 -3.96
N GLU A 24 -24.59 -5.04 -5.09
CA GLU A 24 -25.14 -5.29 -6.43
C GLU A 24 -25.32 -6.80 -6.71
N LEU A 25 -24.30 -7.61 -6.42
CA LEU A 25 -24.30 -9.03 -6.70
C LEU A 25 -25.39 -9.80 -5.95
N LEU A 26 -25.59 -9.46 -4.68
CA LEU A 26 -26.58 -10.11 -3.80
C LEU A 26 -27.92 -9.38 -3.77
N GLU A 27 -28.10 -8.35 -4.61
CA GLU A 27 -29.34 -7.57 -4.73
C GLU A 27 -29.88 -7.16 -3.34
N CYS A 28 -29.02 -6.58 -2.47
CA CYS A 28 -29.39 -6.16 -1.12
C CYS A 28 -29.54 -4.62 -1.02
N GLU A 29 -30.24 -4.14 0.02
CA GLU A 29 -30.53 -2.71 0.21
C GLU A 29 -29.33 -1.96 0.77
N ALA A 30 -28.53 -2.60 1.61
CA ALA A 30 -27.38 -2.01 2.24
C ALA A 30 -26.31 -3.07 2.55
N SER A 31 -25.09 -2.62 2.68
CA SER A 31 -23.96 -3.42 3.16
C SER A 31 -23.04 -2.60 4.03
N SER A 32 -22.32 -3.24 4.93
CA SER A 32 -21.34 -2.62 5.81
C SER A 32 -20.10 -3.48 5.96
N LEU A 33 -18.96 -2.82 6.08
CA LEU A 33 -17.68 -3.45 6.32
C LEU A 33 -17.04 -2.87 7.57
N PHE A 34 -16.81 -3.75 8.53
CA PHE A 34 -16.12 -3.45 9.76
C PHE A 34 -14.72 -4.02 9.74
N LEU A 35 -13.76 -3.28 10.28
CA LEU A 35 -12.42 -3.80 10.56
C LEU A 35 -12.18 -3.81 12.07
N ILE A 36 -11.41 -4.79 12.52
CA ILE A 36 -10.95 -4.85 13.90
C ILE A 36 -9.95 -3.72 14.12
N ASP A 37 -10.07 -3.03 15.24
CA ASP A 37 -9.16 -1.96 15.63
C ASP A 37 -7.75 -2.52 15.98
N PRO A 38 -6.69 -1.70 16.01
CA PRO A 38 -5.34 -2.17 16.33
C PRO A 38 -5.18 -2.80 17.71
N THR A 39 -6.11 -2.53 18.64
CA THR A 39 -6.10 -3.12 19.99
C THR A 39 -6.71 -4.53 20.01
N GLY A 40 -7.42 -4.92 18.95
CA GLY A 40 -8.14 -6.19 18.88
C GLY A 40 -9.40 -6.27 19.72
N GLN A 41 -9.91 -5.14 20.23
CA GLN A 41 -11.05 -5.12 21.16
C GLN A 41 -12.36 -4.65 20.53
N GLN A 42 -12.28 -3.86 19.46
CA GLN A 42 -13.46 -3.26 18.85
C GLN A 42 -13.48 -3.48 17.32
N LEU A 43 -14.68 -3.50 16.80
CA LEU A 43 -14.98 -3.35 15.39
C LEU A 43 -15.27 -1.89 15.08
N ILE A 44 -14.63 -1.35 14.06
CA ILE A 44 -14.84 0.01 13.55
C ILE A 44 -15.51 -0.09 12.19
N LEU A 45 -16.65 0.55 12.01
CA LEU A 45 -17.24 0.68 10.69
C LEU A 45 -16.31 1.49 9.78
N LYS A 46 -15.92 0.92 8.66
CA LYS A 46 -15.06 1.60 7.69
C LYS A 46 -15.82 2.14 6.52
N VAL A 47 -16.81 1.39 6.06
CA VAL A 47 -17.62 1.79 4.91
C VAL A 47 -18.99 1.13 4.98
N ALA A 48 -20.00 1.83 4.52
CA ALA A 48 -21.38 1.35 4.40
C ALA A 48 -22.00 1.85 3.09
N THR A 49 -22.97 1.10 2.57
CA THR A 49 -23.82 1.50 1.45
C THR A 49 -25.27 1.63 1.94
N GLY A 50 -26.16 2.12 1.08
CA GLY A 50 -27.59 2.25 1.38
C GLY A 50 -27.96 3.62 1.92
N PRO A 51 -29.23 3.79 2.34
CA PRO A 51 -29.82 5.08 2.66
C PRO A 51 -29.15 5.86 3.80
N VAL A 52 -28.46 5.17 4.70
CA VAL A 52 -27.87 5.75 5.93
C VAL A 52 -26.35 5.92 5.89
N ARG A 53 -25.76 5.86 4.70
CA ARG A 53 -24.30 5.93 4.49
C ARG A 53 -23.59 7.07 5.23
N GLY A 54 -24.22 8.24 5.38
CA GLY A 54 -23.62 9.44 6.00
C GLY A 54 -23.82 9.56 7.51
N GLU A 55 -24.72 8.78 8.11
CA GLU A 55 -25.17 8.97 9.49
C GLU A 55 -24.43 8.11 10.52
N ILE A 56 -23.68 7.08 10.06
CA ILE A 56 -23.05 6.06 10.91
C ILE A 56 -21.52 6.01 10.79
N SER A 57 -20.88 7.12 10.40
CA SER A 57 -19.45 7.16 10.08
C SER A 57 -18.48 6.82 11.23
N GLU A 58 -18.94 6.79 12.48
CA GLU A 58 -18.10 6.51 13.66
C GLU A 58 -18.57 5.31 14.50
N LEU A 59 -19.41 4.44 13.93
CA LEU A 59 -19.92 3.29 14.65
C LEU A 59 -18.79 2.36 15.10
N ARG A 60 -18.76 2.08 16.42
CA ARG A 60 -17.87 1.11 17.03
C ARG A 60 -18.69 0.08 17.79
N LEU A 61 -18.31 -1.18 17.67
CA LEU A 61 -18.93 -2.29 18.39
C LEU A 61 -17.85 -3.06 19.14
N ASN A 62 -18.16 -3.49 20.35
CA ASN A 62 -17.25 -4.38 21.07
C ASN A 62 -17.31 -5.80 20.46
N ILE A 63 -16.22 -6.56 20.58
CA ILE A 63 -16.23 -7.96 20.17
C ILE A 63 -17.27 -8.74 20.98
N GLY A 64 -18.19 -9.40 20.27
CA GLY A 64 -19.35 -10.07 20.86
C GLY A 64 -20.63 -9.23 20.89
N GLU A 65 -20.56 -7.93 20.61
CA GLU A 65 -21.69 -7.02 20.56
C GLU A 65 -22.31 -6.98 19.16
N GLY A 66 -23.60 -7.13 19.08
CA GLY A 66 -24.31 -7.16 17.79
C GLY A 66 -24.00 -8.41 16.94
N ILE A 67 -24.54 -8.45 15.75
CA ILE A 67 -24.31 -9.55 14.79
C ILE A 67 -22.84 -9.57 14.34
N ALA A 68 -22.29 -8.41 13.98
CA ALA A 68 -20.88 -8.30 13.58
C ALA A 68 -19.92 -8.76 14.68
N GLY A 69 -20.12 -8.28 15.92
CA GLY A 69 -19.29 -8.70 17.05
C GLY A 69 -19.42 -10.19 17.37
N TRP A 70 -20.61 -10.77 17.20
CA TRP A 70 -20.81 -12.21 17.35
C TRP A 70 -20.03 -13.01 16.29
N VAL A 71 -20.06 -12.57 15.04
CA VAL A 71 -19.30 -13.19 13.93
C VAL A 71 -17.79 -13.21 14.23
N VAL A 72 -17.24 -12.11 14.76
CA VAL A 72 -15.85 -12.05 15.20
C VAL A 72 -15.57 -13.06 16.29
N LYS A 73 -16.38 -13.06 17.33
CA LYS A 73 -16.18 -13.92 18.52
C LYS A 73 -16.23 -15.41 18.18
N HIS A 74 -17.11 -15.81 17.26
CA HIS A 74 -17.32 -17.23 16.90
C HIS A 74 -16.62 -17.64 15.61
N GLN A 75 -16.07 -16.67 14.86
CA GLN A 75 -15.37 -16.88 13.57
C GLN A 75 -16.21 -17.66 12.55
N LYS A 76 -17.52 -17.44 12.56
CA LYS A 76 -18.48 -18.12 11.70
C LYS A 76 -19.43 -17.13 11.06
N GLY A 77 -19.76 -17.36 9.78
CA GLY A 77 -20.83 -16.62 9.12
C GLY A 77 -22.19 -16.92 9.75
N LEU A 78 -23.10 -15.98 9.62
CA LEU A 78 -24.41 -16.01 10.27
C LEU A 78 -25.48 -15.44 9.34
N ILE A 79 -26.62 -16.15 9.25
CA ILE A 79 -27.86 -15.70 8.61
C ILE A 79 -28.86 -15.36 9.72
N VAL A 80 -29.46 -14.17 9.66
CA VAL A 80 -30.52 -13.74 10.55
C VAL A 80 -31.66 -13.18 9.69
N ASN A 81 -32.72 -13.94 9.49
CA ASN A 81 -33.86 -13.55 8.67
C ASN A 81 -34.99 -12.86 9.47
N ASP A 82 -34.85 -12.77 10.78
CA ASP A 82 -35.72 -12.02 11.68
C ASP A 82 -34.89 -11.36 12.80
N PRO A 83 -34.18 -10.26 12.50
CA PRO A 83 -33.32 -9.61 13.51
C PRO A 83 -34.10 -9.04 14.69
N LYS A 84 -35.37 -8.69 14.55
CA LYS A 84 -36.16 -8.13 15.64
C LYS A 84 -36.37 -9.10 16.80
N HIS A 85 -36.38 -10.40 16.51
CA HIS A 85 -36.49 -11.45 17.53
C HIS A 85 -35.14 -12.10 17.87
N ASP A 86 -34.03 -11.66 17.28
CA ASP A 86 -32.70 -12.15 17.60
C ASP A 86 -32.07 -11.31 18.73
N PRO A 87 -31.76 -11.92 19.89
CA PRO A 87 -31.23 -11.19 21.04
C PRO A 87 -29.84 -10.57 20.78
N ARG A 88 -29.16 -10.97 19.70
CA ARG A 88 -27.86 -10.41 19.30
C ARG A 88 -28.00 -9.14 18.48
N PHE A 89 -29.20 -8.83 18.00
CA PHE A 89 -29.39 -7.68 17.12
C PHE A 89 -29.23 -6.35 17.86
N PHE A 90 -28.37 -5.48 17.35
CA PHE A 90 -28.09 -4.16 17.94
C PHE A 90 -29.02 -3.10 17.35
N THR A 91 -30.13 -2.84 18.02
CA THR A 91 -31.21 -1.95 17.52
C THR A 91 -30.86 -0.46 17.51
N ALA A 92 -29.75 -0.04 18.09
CA ALA A 92 -29.43 1.37 18.22
C ALA A 92 -29.18 2.05 16.85
N VAL A 93 -28.61 1.31 15.88
CA VAL A 93 -28.38 1.82 14.53
C VAL A 93 -29.70 2.10 13.83
N ASP A 94 -30.63 1.15 13.84
CA ASP A 94 -31.98 1.31 13.24
C ASP A 94 -32.73 2.49 13.86
N LYS A 95 -32.62 2.65 15.20
CA LYS A 95 -33.28 3.78 15.92
C LYS A 95 -32.67 5.13 15.56
N ALA A 96 -31.36 5.20 15.38
CA ALA A 96 -30.64 6.44 15.07
C ALA A 96 -30.86 6.87 13.62
N THR A 97 -30.94 5.92 12.68
CA THR A 97 -30.95 6.17 11.24
C THR A 97 -32.33 6.07 10.61
N GLY A 98 -33.31 5.50 11.32
CA GLY A 98 -34.61 5.17 10.74
C GLY A 98 -34.62 4.00 9.73
N PHE A 99 -33.47 3.35 9.54
CA PHE A 99 -33.38 2.15 8.71
C PHE A 99 -34.11 0.98 9.36
N GLN A 100 -34.79 0.19 8.56
CA GLN A 100 -35.51 -0.98 9.06
C GLN A 100 -34.81 -2.26 8.61
N THR A 101 -34.02 -2.82 9.49
CA THR A 101 -33.36 -4.09 9.24
C THR A 101 -34.36 -5.25 9.34
N ARG A 102 -34.50 -6.00 8.24
CA ARG A 102 -35.41 -7.14 8.11
C ARG A 102 -34.68 -8.48 8.00
N SER A 103 -33.49 -8.46 7.47
CA SER A 103 -32.60 -9.62 7.39
C SER A 103 -31.14 -9.18 7.36
N ILE A 104 -30.27 -10.02 7.90
CA ILE A 104 -28.81 -9.79 7.95
C ILE A 104 -28.12 -11.08 7.53
N LEU A 105 -27.12 -10.92 6.69
CA LEU A 105 -26.14 -11.96 6.39
C LEU A 105 -24.76 -11.39 6.67
N ALA A 106 -24.00 -12.02 7.56
CA ALA A 106 -22.69 -11.55 7.99
C ALA A 106 -21.64 -12.65 7.93
N VAL A 107 -20.46 -12.31 7.42
CA VAL A 107 -19.32 -13.23 7.32
C VAL A 107 -18.03 -12.61 7.85
N PRO A 108 -17.14 -13.43 8.47
CA PRO A 108 -15.83 -12.95 8.88
C PRO A 108 -14.95 -12.70 7.66
N LEU A 109 -14.15 -11.64 7.73
CA LEU A 109 -13.03 -11.39 6.84
C LEU A 109 -11.79 -12.05 7.44
N MET A 110 -11.32 -13.12 6.81
CA MET A 110 -10.20 -13.93 7.33
C MET A 110 -8.92 -13.64 6.54
N ASP A 111 -7.86 -13.27 7.24
CA ASP A 111 -6.51 -13.26 6.69
C ASP A 111 -5.72 -14.42 7.30
N GLN A 112 -5.41 -15.43 6.50
CA GLN A 112 -4.87 -16.71 6.96
C GLN A 112 -5.79 -17.32 8.03
N ASN A 113 -5.36 -17.34 9.30
CA ASN A 113 -6.13 -17.86 10.43
C ASN A 113 -6.59 -16.76 11.40
N GLN A 114 -6.44 -15.49 11.03
CA GLN A 114 -6.85 -14.37 11.87
C GLN A 114 -8.03 -13.63 11.23
N ILE A 115 -8.97 -13.25 12.08
CA ILE A 115 -10.08 -12.42 11.64
C ILE A 115 -9.63 -10.96 11.62
N VAL A 116 -9.86 -10.29 10.50
CA VAL A 116 -9.48 -8.88 10.31
C VAL A 116 -10.68 -7.94 10.29
N GLY A 117 -11.89 -8.52 10.14
CA GLY A 117 -13.11 -7.73 10.09
C GLY A 117 -14.35 -8.58 9.84
N VAL A 118 -15.45 -7.90 9.51
CA VAL A 118 -16.74 -8.50 9.16
C VAL A 118 -17.33 -7.76 7.98
N LEU A 119 -17.89 -8.52 7.06
CA LEU A 119 -18.72 -8.03 5.96
C LEU A 119 -20.17 -8.42 6.23
N GLU A 120 -21.06 -7.41 6.28
CA GLU A 120 -22.48 -7.60 6.44
C GLU A 120 -23.24 -7.09 5.24
N ILE A 121 -24.32 -7.78 4.89
CA ILE A 121 -25.34 -7.31 3.97
C ILE A 121 -26.69 -7.35 4.64
N LEU A 122 -27.49 -6.34 4.32
CA LEU A 122 -28.75 -6.05 4.99
C LEU A 122 -29.89 -6.03 3.96
N ASN A 123 -30.96 -6.69 4.27
CA ASN A 123 -32.21 -6.70 3.50
C ASN A 123 -32.02 -7.12 2.05
N THR A 124 -32.59 -8.21 1.67
CA THR A 124 -32.69 -8.60 0.23
C THR A 124 -33.70 -7.69 -0.47
N ALA A 125 -33.40 -7.24 -1.68
CA ALA A 125 -34.24 -6.33 -2.45
C ALA A 125 -35.62 -6.92 -2.81
N LYS A 126 -35.71 -8.24 -2.92
CA LYS A 126 -36.92 -8.96 -3.38
C LYS A 126 -37.76 -9.59 -2.25
N ALA A 127 -37.62 -9.17 -1.02
CA ALA A 127 -38.24 -9.78 0.15
C ALA A 127 -37.98 -11.31 0.28
N LYS A 128 -36.94 -11.81 -0.39
CA LYS A 128 -36.43 -13.16 -0.26
C LYS A 128 -35.72 -13.27 1.09
N GLN A 129 -35.68 -14.42 1.73
CA GLN A 129 -34.84 -14.68 2.88
C GLN A 129 -33.43 -15.07 2.40
N PHE A 130 -32.40 -14.71 3.15
CA PHE A 130 -31.06 -15.22 2.93
C PHE A 130 -31.02 -16.72 3.17
N ASP A 131 -30.30 -17.44 2.33
CA ASP A 131 -30.14 -18.89 2.40
C ASP A 131 -28.65 -19.29 2.48
N GLN A 132 -28.40 -20.58 2.52
CA GLN A 132 -27.04 -21.14 2.64
C GLN A 132 -26.17 -20.81 1.42
N SER A 133 -26.76 -20.71 0.22
CA SER A 133 -26.01 -20.34 -0.99
C SER A 133 -25.58 -18.88 -0.97
N ASP A 134 -26.42 -17.99 -0.42
CA ASP A 134 -26.05 -16.59 -0.20
C ASP A 134 -24.86 -16.49 0.80
N LEU A 135 -24.88 -17.30 1.87
CA LEU A 135 -23.80 -17.37 2.85
C LEU A 135 -22.49 -17.86 2.23
N GLU A 136 -22.54 -18.91 1.42
CA GLU A 136 -21.36 -19.45 0.74
C GLU A 136 -20.77 -18.43 -0.24
N LEU A 137 -21.63 -17.76 -1.00
CA LEU A 137 -21.24 -16.71 -1.93
C LEU A 137 -20.58 -15.52 -1.20
N LEU A 138 -21.21 -15.02 -0.13
CA LEU A 138 -20.66 -13.94 0.66
C LEU A 138 -19.33 -14.33 1.34
N THR A 139 -19.21 -15.58 1.81
CA THR A 139 -17.97 -16.12 2.40
C THR A 139 -16.84 -16.16 1.39
N ALA A 140 -17.11 -16.61 0.16
CA ALA A 140 -16.13 -16.58 -0.92
C ALA A 140 -15.67 -15.14 -1.22
N PHE A 141 -16.64 -14.22 -1.30
CA PHE A 141 -16.35 -12.80 -1.52
C PHE A 141 -15.52 -12.19 -0.38
N GLY A 142 -15.86 -12.50 0.86
CA GLY A 142 -15.11 -12.09 2.05
C GLY A 142 -13.66 -12.58 2.04
N SER A 143 -13.42 -13.78 1.54
CA SER A 143 -12.06 -14.33 1.38
C SER A 143 -11.24 -13.52 0.36
N TYR A 144 -11.80 -13.18 -0.79
CA TYR A 144 -11.13 -12.30 -1.77
C TYR A 144 -10.90 -10.89 -1.22
N ALA A 145 -11.90 -10.34 -0.53
CA ALA A 145 -11.78 -9.03 0.10
C ALA A 145 -10.63 -8.97 1.11
N SER A 146 -10.48 -10.01 1.93
CA SER A 146 -9.40 -10.11 2.91
C SER A 146 -8.01 -10.11 2.26
N VAL A 147 -7.83 -10.84 1.17
CA VAL A 147 -6.58 -10.85 0.40
C VAL A 147 -6.29 -9.47 -0.18
N ALA A 148 -7.29 -8.82 -0.75
CA ALA A 148 -7.15 -7.47 -1.31
C ALA A 148 -6.78 -6.42 -0.24
N LEU A 149 -7.43 -6.49 0.93
CA LEU A 149 -7.13 -5.64 2.09
C LEU A 149 -5.69 -5.82 2.58
N ARG A 150 -5.24 -7.06 2.72
CA ARG A 150 -3.86 -7.38 3.10
C ARG A 150 -2.86 -6.81 2.10
N ASN A 151 -3.08 -7.02 0.82
CA ASN A 151 -2.19 -6.51 -0.22
C ASN A 151 -2.12 -4.98 -0.20
N ALA A 152 -3.24 -4.29 0.00
CA ALA A 152 -3.27 -2.84 0.13
C ALA A 152 -2.49 -2.35 1.36
N ALA A 153 -2.64 -3.03 2.51
CA ALA A 153 -1.90 -2.71 3.73
C ALA A 153 -0.38 -2.93 3.57
N LEU A 154 0.04 -4.04 2.96
CA LEU A 154 1.46 -4.31 2.68
C LEU A 154 2.07 -3.26 1.74
N LEU A 155 1.37 -2.88 0.68
CA LEU A 155 1.82 -1.84 -0.24
C LEU A 155 1.95 -0.47 0.45
N ALA A 156 1.03 -0.12 1.36
CA ALA A 156 1.12 1.09 2.15
C ALA A 156 2.37 1.08 3.04
N THR A 157 2.60 0.01 3.80
CA THR A 157 3.79 -0.15 4.65
C THR A 157 5.09 -0.04 3.83
N MET A 158 5.18 -0.73 2.70
CA MET A 158 6.37 -0.66 1.82
C MET A 158 6.61 0.76 1.27
N ARG A 159 5.55 1.51 0.99
CA ARG A 159 5.66 2.92 0.55
C ARG A 159 6.20 3.81 1.66
N ASP A 160 5.66 3.65 2.86
CA ASP A 160 6.08 4.44 4.03
C ASP A 160 7.54 4.14 4.39
N GLU A 161 7.95 2.89 4.42
CA GLU A 161 9.35 2.50 4.62
C GLU A 161 10.26 3.07 3.53
N SER A 162 9.85 3.00 2.27
CA SER A 162 10.60 3.58 1.15
C SER A 162 10.73 5.10 1.27
N GLN A 163 9.68 5.79 1.74
CA GLN A 163 9.74 7.24 1.97
C GLN A 163 10.66 7.61 3.13
N ILE A 164 10.61 6.88 4.23
CA ILE A 164 11.50 7.08 5.39
C ILE A 164 12.96 6.87 4.97
N LEU A 165 13.26 5.79 4.24
CA LEU A 165 14.60 5.52 3.73
C LEU A 165 15.10 6.61 2.78
N LYS A 166 14.25 7.05 1.85
CA LYS A 166 14.57 8.17 0.96
C LYS A 166 14.82 9.46 1.73
N GLY A 167 13.98 9.80 2.70
CA GLY A 167 14.13 10.99 3.54
C GLY A 167 15.42 10.96 4.34
N SER A 168 15.79 9.83 4.94
CA SER A 168 17.03 9.69 5.71
C SER A 168 18.29 9.82 4.82
N ILE A 169 18.23 9.32 3.59
CA ILE A 169 19.31 9.51 2.60
C ILE A 169 19.39 10.97 2.17
N GLU A 170 18.26 11.61 1.87
CA GLU A 170 18.25 13.02 1.47
C GLU A 170 18.73 13.95 2.59
N GLU A 171 18.35 13.73 3.84
CA GLU A 171 18.83 14.50 5.00
C GLU A 171 20.35 14.39 5.20
N ARG A 172 20.89 13.19 5.02
CA ARG A 172 22.33 12.93 5.17
C ARG A 172 23.18 13.71 4.16
N TYR A 173 22.62 14.09 3.02
CA TYR A 173 23.32 14.78 1.92
C TYR A 173 22.80 16.19 1.63
N LYS A 174 21.85 16.71 2.41
CA LYS A 174 21.24 18.03 2.19
C LYS A 174 22.16 19.21 2.46
N THR A 175 23.21 19.03 3.23
CA THR A 175 24.01 20.17 3.69
C THR A 175 25.38 20.17 3.07
N LEU A 176 25.50 20.72 1.86
CA LEU A 176 26.78 21.12 1.32
C LEU A 176 27.20 22.44 1.99
N ILE A 177 28.06 22.36 3.01
CA ILE A 177 28.62 23.55 3.68
C ILE A 177 29.79 24.05 2.83
N VAL A 178 29.70 25.28 2.33
CA VAL A 178 30.68 25.90 1.44
C VAL A 178 31.19 27.16 2.09
N GLU A 179 32.32 27.06 2.82
CA GLU A 179 32.90 28.18 3.51
C GLU A 179 34.07 28.81 2.71
N SER A 180 34.93 27.97 2.12
CA SER A 180 36.13 28.48 1.44
C SER A 180 35.79 29.12 0.09
N PRO A 181 36.49 30.24 -0.30
CA PRO A 181 36.29 30.88 -1.60
C PRO A 181 36.54 29.92 -2.79
N ARG A 182 37.53 29.02 -2.67
CA ARG A 182 37.86 28.02 -3.69
C ARG A 182 36.67 27.05 -3.92
N MET A 183 36.05 26.60 -2.84
CA MET A 183 34.93 25.69 -2.94
C MET A 183 33.70 26.37 -3.53
N ARG A 184 33.46 27.64 -3.27
CA ARG A 184 32.38 28.43 -3.89
C ARG A 184 32.51 28.44 -5.42
N THR A 185 33.71 28.67 -5.97
CA THR A 185 33.97 28.64 -7.40
C THR A 185 33.69 27.24 -8.00
N VAL A 186 34.09 26.16 -7.29
CA VAL A 186 33.79 24.78 -7.70
C VAL A 186 32.29 24.57 -7.74
N VAL A 187 31.56 24.94 -6.68
CA VAL A 187 30.08 24.76 -6.62
C VAL A 187 29.38 25.55 -7.71
N GLU A 188 29.80 26.77 -8.03
CA GLU A 188 29.23 27.53 -9.16
C GLU A 188 29.42 26.81 -10.49
N THR A 189 30.62 26.23 -10.72
CA THR A 189 30.91 25.45 -11.91
C THR A 189 30.02 24.20 -11.99
N LEU A 190 29.85 23.48 -10.87
CA LEU A 190 29.00 22.31 -10.78
C LEU A 190 27.52 22.63 -11.01
N ARG A 191 27.03 23.78 -10.52
CA ARG A 191 25.66 24.24 -10.81
C ARG A 191 25.42 24.51 -12.29
N LYS A 192 26.44 25.03 -13.01
CA LYS A 192 26.36 25.19 -14.47
C LYS A 192 26.36 23.83 -15.17
N ALA A 193 27.25 22.91 -14.77
CA ALA A 193 27.32 21.56 -15.31
C ALA A 193 26.00 20.77 -15.08
N ALA A 194 25.36 20.92 -13.93
CA ALA A 194 24.11 20.24 -13.60
C ALA A 194 22.95 20.56 -14.56
N ARG A 195 22.99 21.72 -15.23
CA ARG A 195 21.98 22.11 -16.23
C ARG A 195 22.22 21.54 -17.62
N SER A 196 23.36 20.86 -17.82
CA SER A 196 23.71 20.19 -19.08
C SER A 196 23.57 18.68 -18.97
N ASN A 197 23.64 17.98 -20.10
CA ASN A 197 23.68 16.52 -20.14
C ASN A 197 25.13 15.99 -20.21
N SER A 198 26.12 16.82 -19.93
CA SER A 198 27.52 16.44 -20.04
C SER A 198 27.94 15.50 -18.90
N THR A 199 28.85 14.59 -19.20
CA THR A 199 29.56 13.79 -18.18
C THR A 199 30.46 14.70 -17.38
N VAL A 200 30.46 14.54 -16.05
CA VAL A 200 31.27 15.33 -15.12
C VAL A 200 32.29 14.43 -14.46
N LEU A 201 33.56 14.79 -14.56
CA LEU A 201 34.66 14.12 -13.84
C LEU A 201 35.01 14.95 -12.59
N LEU A 202 34.92 14.31 -11.41
CA LEU A 202 35.29 14.89 -10.11
C LEU A 202 36.65 14.34 -9.69
N LEU A 203 37.67 15.22 -9.65
CA LEU A 203 39.02 14.87 -9.21
C LEU A 203 39.26 15.38 -7.81
N GLY A 204 39.85 14.56 -6.95
CA GLY A 204 40.18 14.92 -5.57
C GLY A 204 40.63 13.73 -4.74
N GLU A 205 41.26 13.97 -3.62
CA GLU A 205 41.71 12.94 -2.68
C GLU A 205 40.53 12.11 -2.14
N SER A 206 40.82 10.94 -1.59
CA SER A 206 39.78 10.11 -0.93
C SER A 206 39.23 10.89 0.29
N GLY A 207 37.91 10.76 0.52
CA GLY A 207 37.25 11.38 1.66
C GLY A 207 36.94 12.89 1.56
N VAL A 208 37.33 13.59 0.48
CA VAL A 208 37.05 15.04 0.32
C VAL A 208 35.60 15.39 0.00
N GLY A 209 34.69 14.38 -0.09
CA GLY A 209 33.28 14.60 -0.30
C GLY A 209 32.85 14.59 -1.77
N LYS A 210 33.55 13.89 -2.66
CA LYS A 210 33.17 13.74 -4.09
C LYS A 210 31.74 13.24 -4.26
N GLU A 211 31.28 12.27 -3.46
CA GLU A 211 29.91 11.75 -3.52
C GLU A 211 28.87 12.84 -3.16
N ILE A 212 29.15 13.69 -2.16
CA ILE A 212 28.27 14.80 -1.78
C ILE A 212 28.13 15.77 -2.95
N LEU A 213 29.21 16.07 -3.66
CA LEU A 213 29.19 16.93 -4.84
C LEU A 213 28.42 16.27 -5.99
N ALA A 214 28.60 14.98 -6.25
CA ALA A 214 27.87 14.23 -7.29
C ALA A 214 26.36 14.24 -7.01
N ARG A 215 25.94 14.01 -5.76
CA ARG A 215 24.53 14.08 -5.35
C ARG A 215 23.99 15.50 -5.47
N SER A 216 24.78 16.52 -5.16
CA SER A 216 24.39 17.93 -5.34
C SER A 216 24.19 18.28 -6.81
N ILE A 217 25.07 17.81 -7.72
CA ILE A 217 24.89 17.97 -9.17
C ILE A 217 23.58 17.33 -9.62
N HIS A 218 23.30 16.11 -9.18
CA HIS A 218 22.06 15.43 -9.49
C HIS A 218 20.84 16.22 -9.01
N SER A 219 20.83 16.69 -7.76
CA SER A 219 19.72 17.44 -7.17
C SER A 219 19.46 18.79 -7.86
N TRP A 220 20.47 19.42 -8.46
CA TRP A 220 20.33 20.65 -9.23
C TRP A 220 20.03 20.44 -10.71
N SER A 221 20.04 19.18 -11.17
CA SER A 221 19.81 18.82 -12.57
C SER A 221 18.34 18.65 -12.93
N HIS A 222 18.04 18.59 -14.21
CA HIS A 222 16.71 18.21 -14.71
C HIS A 222 16.28 16.78 -14.32
N ARG A 223 17.21 15.96 -13.84
CA ARG A 223 17.02 14.57 -13.43
C ARG A 223 16.85 14.39 -11.93
N ALA A 224 16.71 15.47 -11.15
CA ALA A 224 16.61 15.45 -9.69
C ALA A 224 15.52 14.53 -9.12
N LYS A 225 14.44 14.28 -9.90
CA LYS A 225 13.35 13.34 -9.54
C LYS A 225 13.54 11.93 -10.08
N ARG A 226 14.64 11.66 -10.73
CA ARG A 226 14.99 10.37 -11.33
C ARG A 226 15.99 9.63 -10.44
N PRO A 227 16.25 8.32 -10.69
CA PRO A 227 17.20 7.56 -9.89
C PRO A 227 18.60 8.18 -9.87
N PHE A 228 19.24 8.16 -8.70
CA PHE A 228 20.68 8.38 -8.52
C PHE A 228 21.29 7.07 -8.04
N VAL A 229 22.17 6.48 -8.84
CA VAL A 229 22.83 5.22 -8.53
C VAL A 229 24.32 5.49 -8.32
N ALA A 230 24.83 5.21 -7.11
CA ALA A 230 26.25 5.31 -6.78
C ALA A 230 26.88 3.92 -6.77
N VAL A 231 28.00 3.77 -7.43
CA VAL A 231 28.75 2.52 -7.54
C VAL A 231 30.21 2.78 -7.18
N ASN A 232 30.73 2.09 -6.15
CA ASN A 232 32.16 2.08 -5.86
C ASN A 232 32.82 0.98 -6.69
N CYS A 233 33.63 1.35 -7.67
CA CYS A 233 34.21 0.42 -8.63
C CYS A 233 35.33 -0.44 -8.04
N VAL A 234 36.03 0.02 -7.01
CA VAL A 234 37.09 -0.74 -6.34
C VAL A 234 36.56 -1.75 -5.33
N ALA A 235 35.36 -1.55 -4.82
CA ALA A 235 34.77 -2.42 -3.80
C ALA A 235 34.36 -3.80 -4.33
N LEU A 236 34.34 -4.00 -5.67
CA LEU A 236 33.88 -5.21 -6.33
C LEU A 236 35.02 -5.80 -7.16
N SER A 237 35.05 -7.14 -7.28
CA SER A 237 35.94 -7.78 -8.27
C SER A 237 35.47 -7.46 -9.69
N ASP A 238 36.37 -7.49 -10.67
CA ASP A 238 36.07 -7.14 -12.07
C ASP A 238 34.83 -7.87 -12.60
N GLN A 239 34.72 -9.18 -12.37
CA GLN A 239 33.57 -9.99 -12.80
C GLN A 239 32.26 -9.59 -12.13
N LEU A 240 32.32 -9.23 -10.84
CA LEU A 240 31.14 -8.76 -10.12
C LEU A 240 30.77 -7.36 -10.56
N LEU A 241 31.74 -6.48 -10.80
CA LEU A 241 31.51 -5.13 -11.28
C LEU A 241 30.79 -5.13 -12.63
N GLU A 242 31.25 -5.99 -13.57
CA GLU A 242 30.60 -6.15 -14.87
C GLU A 242 29.14 -6.61 -14.71
N SER A 243 28.92 -7.65 -13.89
CA SER A 243 27.59 -8.16 -13.61
C SER A 243 26.68 -7.15 -12.91
N GLU A 244 27.21 -6.33 -11.99
CA GLU A 244 26.44 -5.29 -11.32
C GLU A 244 26.13 -4.10 -12.25
N LEU A 245 27.08 -3.68 -13.09
CA LEU A 245 26.89 -2.56 -14.02
C LEU A 245 25.91 -2.89 -15.13
N PHE A 246 26.08 -4.04 -15.77
CA PHE A 246 25.34 -4.41 -16.99
C PHE A 246 24.20 -5.38 -16.74
N GLY A 247 24.19 -6.06 -15.57
CA GLY A 247 23.24 -7.13 -15.27
C GLY A 247 23.61 -8.47 -15.91
N HIS A 248 22.80 -9.48 -15.65
CA HIS A 248 22.99 -10.79 -16.24
C HIS A 248 21.67 -11.53 -16.43
N GLU A 249 21.64 -12.40 -17.42
CA GLU A 249 20.56 -13.35 -17.62
C GLU A 249 20.72 -14.55 -16.68
N LYS A 250 19.60 -15.23 -16.41
CA LYS A 250 19.62 -16.48 -15.64
C LYS A 250 20.55 -17.49 -16.33
N GLY A 251 21.51 -18.03 -15.57
CA GLY A 251 22.46 -19.04 -16.08
C GLY A 251 23.72 -18.47 -16.73
N ALA A 252 23.95 -17.16 -16.71
CA ALA A 252 25.13 -16.54 -17.34
C ALA A 252 26.46 -16.97 -16.69
N PHE A 253 26.46 -17.34 -15.42
CA PHE A 253 27.62 -17.89 -14.69
C PHE A 253 27.16 -18.77 -13.51
N THR A 254 28.11 -19.50 -12.92
CA THR A 254 27.85 -20.35 -11.75
C THR A 254 27.40 -19.50 -10.57
N GLY A 255 26.10 -19.59 -10.23
CA GLY A 255 25.45 -18.76 -9.20
C GLY A 255 24.39 -17.78 -9.72
N ALA A 256 24.27 -17.59 -11.01
CA ALA A 256 23.22 -16.77 -11.64
C ALA A 256 21.87 -17.50 -11.65
N HIS A 257 21.24 -17.63 -10.48
CA HIS A 257 19.97 -18.34 -10.32
C HIS A 257 18.75 -17.59 -10.88
N GLN A 258 18.86 -16.27 -11.02
CA GLN A 258 17.80 -15.38 -11.53
C GLN A 258 18.41 -14.32 -12.45
N GLN A 259 17.58 -13.76 -13.33
CA GLN A 259 17.95 -12.57 -14.10
C GLN A 259 18.10 -11.37 -13.16
N LYS A 260 19.12 -10.54 -13.34
CA LYS A 260 19.35 -9.31 -12.58
C LYS A 260 19.58 -8.13 -13.52
N LYS A 261 18.85 -7.05 -13.30
CA LYS A 261 19.06 -5.77 -13.98
C LYS A 261 20.33 -5.10 -13.50
N GLY A 262 21.12 -4.56 -14.43
CA GLY A 262 22.34 -3.82 -14.12
C GLY A 262 22.06 -2.40 -13.64
N PHE A 263 23.05 -1.81 -12.93
CA PHE A 263 22.94 -0.43 -12.42
C PHE A 263 22.75 0.60 -13.54
N LEU A 264 23.29 0.38 -14.74
CA LEU A 264 23.06 1.24 -15.89
C LEU A 264 21.60 1.23 -16.33
N GLU A 265 20.96 0.06 -16.29
CA GLU A 265 19.52 -0.06 -16.59
C GLU A 265 18.67 0.60 -15.49
N VAL A 266 19.02 0.39 -14.22
CA VAL A 266 18.32 1.01 -13.06
C VAL A 266 18.46 2.52 -13.09
N ALA A 267 19.62 3.04 -13.50
CA ALA A 267 19.90 4.48 -13.61
C ALA A 267 19.25 5.13 -14.84
N HIS A 268 18.52 4.38 -15.65
CA HIS A 268 17.97 4.90 -16.93
C HIS A 268 17.14 6.17 -16.75
N GLY A 269 17.48 7.22 -17.49
CA GLY A 269 16.87 8.55 -17.39
C GLY A 269 17.27 9.34 -16.14
N GLY A 270 18.11 8.74 -15.26
CA GLY A 270 18.62 9.34 -14.03
C GLY A 270 20.11 9.69 -14.13
N THR A 271 20.87 9.42 -13.07
CA THR A 271 22.30 9.69 -12.94
C THR A 271 22.98 8.46 -12.35
N ILE A 272 24.10 8.03 -12.95
CA ILE A 272 25.01 7.08 -12.35
C ILE A 272 26.28 7.81 -11.91
N PHE A 273 26.73 7.54 -10.70
CA PHE A 273 28.00 8.02 -10.15
C PHE A 273 28.92 6.83 -9.96
N LEU A 274 30.01 6.82 -10.70
CA LEU A 274 31.06 5.83 -10.58
C LEU A 274 32.19 6.41 -9.71
N ASP A 275 32.38 5.85 -8.52
CA ASP A 275 33.41 6.27 -7.59
C ASP A 275 34.63 5.37 -7.71
N GLU A 276 35.82 5.95 -7.52
CA GLU A 276 37.10 5.24 -7.56
C GLU A 276 37.33 4.46 -8.87
N ILE A 277 37.11 5.16 -10.00
CA ILE A 277 37.40 4.62 -11.35
C ILE A 277 38.88 4.74 -11.73
#